data_d3191df4d9f6344137ef3ae9be648cb8
#
_entry.id   d3191df4d9f6344137ef3ae9be648cb8
#
_cell.length_a   1.000
_cell.length_b   1.000
_cell.length_c   1.000
_cell.angle_alpha   90.00
_cell.angle_beta   90.00
_cell.angle_gamma   90.00
#
_symmetry.space_group_name_H-M   'P 1'
#
loop_
_entity.id
_entity.type
_entity.pdbx_description
1 polymer ?
#
loop_
_entity_poly.entity_id
_entity_poly.type
_entity_poly.pdbx_seq_one_letter_code
_entity_poly.pdbx_strand_id
1 'polypeptide(L)'
;MKRVVSIQDISCLGKCSLTVALPIISAMGVETCVVPTAVLSTHTGGFSGFTFHDLTQEVAPIADHWAKEGISFDAIYTGYLGSFEQIHLVSQFFDRFGGQDTLIYVDPAMADNGVLYTGFTPEFAKEMGKLFGKADVIVPNLTEASFMLGVDYVGEDYDEAYIRDLLKQLTGLGCKTAVLTGVSFAPGQIGAMAYDAATDTYASYFNEKLPVSFHGTGDVFASACVGALMNGKDLAGALKIAVDYTLECIRETQNDPDARWYGVNFESAIPMLVHSLGR
;
A
#
# COMPACT_ATOMS: atom_id res chain seq x y z
N MET A 1 8.23 -21.61 0.60
CA MET A 1 8.10 -20.25 1.16
C MET A 1 7.50 -19.38 0.07
N LYS A 2 6.49 -18.56 0.38
CA LYS A 2 5.96 -17.59 -0.57
C LYS A 2 6.96 -16.48 -0.82
N ARG A 3 6.97 -15.92 -2.04
CA ARG A 3 7.90 -14.86 -2.48
C ARG A 3 7.12 -13.67 -3.02
N VAL A 4 7.36 -12.49 -2.46
CA VAL A 4 6.79 -11.20 -2.90
C VAL A 4 7.91 -10.36 -3.49
N VAL A 5 7.65 -9.68 -4.60
CA VAL A 5 8.47 -8.56 -5.04
C VAL A 5 7.78 -7.25 -4.69
N SER A 6 8.49 -6.35 -4.02
CA SER A 6 8.03 -4.99 -3.71
C SER A 6 8.73 -3.98 -4.60
N ILE A 7 7.95 -3.17 -5.33
CA ILE A 7 8.43 -2.17 -6.30
C ILE A 7 8.08 -0.78 -5.75
N GLN A 8 9.05 -0.12 -5.11
CA GLN A 8 8.89 1.16 -4.41
C GLN A 8 10.23 1.88 -4.28
N ASP A 9 10.24 3.12 -3.78
CA ASP A 9 11.47 3.83 -3.44
C ASP A 9 12.13 3.30 -2.17
N ILE A 10 13.40 3.66 -1.99
CA ILE A 10 14.14 3.53 -0.73
C ILE A 10 14.28 4.91 -0.12
N SER A 11 13.50 5.21 0.89
CA SER A 11 13.70 6.34 1.79
C SER A 11 14.71 5.93 2.88
N CYS A 12 16.00 6.34 2.73
CA CYS A 12 17.10 5.88 3.58
C CYS A 12 16.91 6.19 5.07
N LEU A 13 16.33 7.35 5.37
CA LEU A 13 15.87 7.71 6.71
C LEU A 13 14.40 8.11 6.62
N GLY A 14 13.62 7.50 7.46
CA GLY A 14 12.16 7.61 7.47
C GLY A 14 11.55 6.22 7.49
N LYS A 15 10.28 6.14 7.77
CA LYS A 15 9.57 4.88 7.94
C LYS A 15 8.47 4.80 6.90
N CYS A 16 8.89 4.70 5.62
CA CYS A 16 8.04 4.64 4.42
C CYS A 16 8.62 3.68 3.40
N SER A 17 7.81 3.24 2.48
CA SER A 17 8.16 2.49 1.27
C SER A 17 8.96 1.20 1.57
N LEU A 18 10.04 0.91 0.85
CA LEU A 18 10.81 -0.35 1.01
C LEU A 18 11.39 -0.54 2.41
N THR A 19 11.72 0.55 3.14
CA THR A 19 12.25 0.43 4.51
C THR A 19 11.19 -0.02 5.53
N VAL A 20 9.91 -0.01 5.15
CA VAL A 20 8.76 -0.54 5.87
C VAL A 20 8.32 -1.88 5.28
N ALA A 21 8.12 -1.95 3.97
CA ALA A 21 7.60 -3.14 3.31
C ALA A 21 8.49 -4.37 3.49
N LEU A 22 9.80 -4.21 3.26
CA LEU A 22 10.76 -5.31 3.37
C LEU A 22 10.79 -5.95 4.78
N PRO A 23 10.99 -5.22 5.89
CA PRO A 23 11.02 -5.83 7.21
C PRO A 23 9.67 -6.41 7.65
N ILE A 24 8.55 -5.75 7.35
CA ILE A 24 7.22 -6.22 7.76
C ILE A 24 6.88 -7.54 7.06
N ILE A 25 6.97 -7.59 5.73
CA ILE A 25 6.63 -8.80 4.96
C ILE A 25 7.59 -9.94 5.31
N SER A 26 8.89 -9.65 5.47
CA SER A 26 9.89 -10.65 5.88
C SER A 26 9.62 -11.20 7.28
N ALA A 27 9.23 -10.35 8.25
CA ALA A 27 8.85 -10.79 9.60
C ALA A 27 7.62 -11.72 9.60
N MET A 28 6.75 -11.58 8.61
CA MET A 28 5.60 -12.47 8.39
C MET A 28 5.99 -13.81 7.73
N GLY A 29 7.29 -14.09 7.53
CA GLY A 29 7.82 -15.34 6.99
C GLY A 29 7.64 -15.49 5.47
N VAL A 30 7.61 -14.37 4.76
CA VAL A 30 7.53 -14.31 3.29
C VAL A 30 8.86 -13.79 2.74
N GLU A 31 9.44 -14.46 1.74
CA GLU A 31 10.63 -13.95 1.05
C GLU A 31 10.28 -12.66 0.32
N THR A 32 10.99 -11.57 0.63
CA THR A 32 10.69 -10.25 0.06
C THR A 32 11.83 -9.79 -0.83
N CYS A 33 11.61 -9.80 -2.14
CA CYS A 33 12.50 -9.22 -3.14
C CYS A 33 12.16 -7.74 -3.35
N VAL A 34 13.11 -6.94 -3.81
CA VAL A 34 12.90 -5.51 -4.00
C VAL A 34 13.32 -5.05 -5.39
N VAL A 35 12.53 -4.16 -5.98
CA VAL A 35 12.88 -3.37 -7.16
C VAL A 35 12.81 -1.91 -6.74
N PRO A 36 13.94 -1.26 -6.43
CA PRO A 36 13.94 0.12 -6.01
C PRO A 36 13.68 1.06 -7.21
N THR A 37 12.70 1.96 -7.06
CA THR A 37 12.35 2.96 -8.09
C THR A 37 13.14 4.25 -7.95
N ALA A 38 13.60 4.55 -6.75
CA ALA A 38 14.48 5.67 -6.42
C ALA A 38 15.18 5.42 -5.08
N VAL A 39 16.26 6.16 -4.82
CA VAL A 39 16.89 6.27 -3.50
C VAL A 39 16.82 7.72 -3.04
N LEU A 40 16.18 7.94 -1.90
CA LEU A 40 16.07 9.25 -1.25
C LEU A 40 16.83 9.24 0.07
N SER A 41 17.46 10.36 0.44
CA SER A 41 18.09 10.48 1.77
C SER A 41 17.08 10.43 2.91
N THR A 42 15.86 10.96 2.67
CA THR A 42 14.70 10.88 3.56
C THR A 42 13.43 10.75 2.72
N HIS A 43 12.31 10.36 3.30
CA HIS A 43 11.02 10.52 2.61
C HIS A 43 10.66 12.01 2.41
N THR A 44 9.67 12.29 1.58
CA THR A 44 9.30 13.65 1.19
C THR A 44 8.36 14.36 2.17
N GLY A 45 7.70 13.62 3.06
CA GLY A 45 6.73 14.16 4.01
C GLY A 45 7.41 14.90 5.18
N GLY A 46 7.35 16.23 5.18
CA GLY A 46 7.89 17.07 6.25
C GLY A 46 9.40 17.33 6.20
N PHE A 47 10.17 16.59 5.42
CA PHE A 47 11.59 16.89 5.16
C PHE A 47 11.74 17.82 3.97
N SER A 48 12.82 18.63 3.96
CA SER A 48 13.21 19.51 2.86
C SER A 48 14.68 19.32 2.51
N GLY A 49 15.04 19.57 1.23
CA GLY A 49 16.43 19.49 0.77
C GLY A 49 16.98 18.05 0.73
N PHE A 50 16.12 17.04 0.70
CA PHE A 50 16.54 15.65 0.54
C PHE A 50 17.20 15.40 -0.82
N THR A 51 18.11 14.43 -0.87
CA THR A 51 18.66 13.95 -2.13
C THR A 51 17.70 12.95 -2.77
N PHE A 52 17.63 12.97 -4.10
CA PHE A 52 16.81 12.05 -4.88
C PHE A 52 17.64 11.47 -6.02
N HIS A 53 17.78 10.16 -6.06
CA HIS A 53 18.40 9.44 -7.16
C HIS A 53 17.38 8.52 -7.81
N ASP A 54 16.98 8.86 -9.03
CA ASP A 54 16.03 8.09 -9.84
C ASP A 54 16.67 6.78 -10.30
N LEU A 55 15.95 5.67 -10.13
CA LEU A 55 16.35 4.33 -10.56
C LEU A 55 15.41 3.75 -11.63
N THR A 56 14.64 4.60 -12.31
CA THR A 56 13.73 4.18 -13.39
C THR A 56 14.41 3.27 -14.41
N GLN A 57 15.66 3.59 -14.78
CA GLN A 57 16.44 2.86 -15.76
C GLN A 57 16.89 1.46 -15.30
N GLU A 58 16.80 1.16 -14.01
CA GLU A 58 17.15 -0.15 -13.45
C GLU A 58 16.00 -1.15 -13.46
N VAL A 59 14.74 -0.68 -13.54
CA VAL A 59 13.55 -1.55 -13.45
C VAL A 59 13.53 -2.60 -14.55
N ALA A 60 13.73 -2.21 -15.80
CA ALA A 60 13.73 -3.13 -16.93
C ALA A 60 14.94 -4.09 -16.92
N PRO A 61 16.20 -3.64 -16.68
CA PRO A 61 17.36 -4.54 -16.55
C PRO A 61 17.21 -5.59 -15.45
N ILE A 62 16.67 -5.20 -14.27
CA ILE A 62 16.37 -6.14 -13.18
C ILE A 62 15.36 -7.19 -13.65
N ALA A 63 14.26 -6.76 -14.26
CA ALA A 63 13.24 -7.65 -14.80
C ALA A 63 13.80 -8.59 -15.88
N ASP A 64 14.65 -8.08 -16.77
CA ASP A 64 15.30 -8.88 -17.82
C ASP A 64 16.22 -9.95 -17.24
N HIS A 65 17.01 -9.60 -16.24
CA HIS A 65 17.89 -10.55 -15.56
C HIS A 65 17.08 -11.64 -14.85
N TRP A 66 16.09 -11.27 -14.05
CA TRP A 66 15.27 -12.23 -13.32
C TRP A 66 14.48 -13.19 -14.22
N ALA A 67 13.99 -12.68 -15.36
CA ALA A 67 13.34 -13.54 -16.34
C ALA A 67 14.30 -14.56 -16.96
N LYS A 68 15.58 -14.20 -17.23
CA LYS A 68 16.62 -15.13 -17.69
C LYS A 68 16.95 -16.18 -16.64
N GLU A 69 16.94 -15.82 -15.36
CA GLU A 69 17.17 -16.74 -14.24
C GLU A 69 15.93 -17.59 -13.89
N GLY A 70 14.80 -17.41 -14.59
CA GLY A 70 13.57 -18.16 -14.35
C GLY A 70 12.90 -17.84 -13.00
N ILE A 71 13.13 -16.63 -12.47
CA ILE A 71 12.53 -16.19 -11.19
C ILE A 71 11.03 -15.99 -11.36
N SER A 72 10.26 -16.39 -10.35
CA SER A 72 8.81 -16.20 -10.25
C SER A 72 8.42 -15.68 -8.88
N PHE A 73 7.24 -15.07 -8.80
CA PHE A 73 6.70 -14.45 -7.59
C PHE A 73 5.29 -14.96 -7.30
N ASP A 74 4.96 -15.09 -6.01
CA ASP A 74 3.60 -15.35 -5.56
C ASP A 74 2.78 -14.04 -5.45
N ALA A 75 3.47 -12.89 -5.25
CA ALA A 75 2.83 -11.59 -5.37
C ALA A 75 3.79 -10.52 -5.88
N ILE A 76 3.21 -9.51 -6.54
CA ILE A 76 3.86 -8.26 -6.93
C ILE A 76 3.15 -7.15 -6.17
N TYR A 77 3.88 -6.45 -5.31
CA TYR A 77 3.37 -5.34 -4.52
C TYR A 77 4.02 -4.04 -4.97
N THR A 78 3.22 -3.04 -5.31
CA THR A 78 3.70 -1.70 -5.67
C THR A 78 3.25 -0.67 -4.65
N GLY A 79 4.10 0.30 -4.35
CA GLY A 79 3.76 1.51 -3.60
C GLY A 79 4.10 2.76 -4.41
N TYR A 80 4.84 3.70 -3.83
CA TYR A 80 5.19 4.95 -4.48
C TYR A 80 5.92 4.74 -5.82
N LEU A 81 5.36 5.32 -6.89
CA LEU A 81 5.94 5.43 -8.22
C LEU A 81 6.07 6.90 -8.60
N GLY A 82 7.27 7.36 -8.94
CA GLY A 82 7.58 8.78 -9.08
C GLY A 82 7.32 9.37 -10.48
N SER A 83 6.98 8.56 -11.50
CA SER A 83 6.84 9.05 -12.87
C SER A 83 5.90 8.21 -13.73
N PHE A 84 5.42 8.79 -14.83
CA PHE A 84 4.65 8.06 -15.86
C PHE A 84 5.44 6.89 -16.46
N GLU A 85 6.75 7.05 -16.62
CA GLU A 85 7.63 6.00 -17.14
C GLU A 85 7.68 4.83 -16.17
N GLN A 86 7.76 5.07 -14.86
CA GLN A 86 7.71 4.02 -13.85
C GLN A 86 6.38 3.27 -13.86
N ILE A 87 5.23 3.96 -14.01
CA ILE A 87 3.93 3.31 -14.17
C ILE A 87 3.93 2.38 -15.37
N HIS A 88 4.49 2.82 -16.50
CA HIS A 88 4.57 2.00 -17.72
C HIS A 88 5.47 0.77 -17.52
N LEU A 89 6.65 0.94 -16.93
CA LEU A 89 7.59 -0.16 -16.66
C LEU A 89 7.00 -1.18 -15.66
N VAL A 90 6.31 -0.70 -14.65
CA VAL A 90 5.59 -1.58 -13.70
C VAL A 90 4.47 -2.34 -14.38
N SER A 91 3.71 -1.70 -15.28
CA SER A 91 2.71 -2.39 -16.10
C SER A 91 3.33 -3.52 -16.95
N GLN A 92 4.53 -3.29 -17.52
CA GLN A 92 5.27 -4.34 -18.23
C GLN A 92 5.80 -5.43 -17.30
N PHE A 93 6.19 -5.05 -16.07
CA PHE A 93 6.58 -6.01 -15.04
C PHE A 93 5.43 -6.95 -14.68
N PHE A 94 4.20 -6.42 -14.56
CA PHE A 94 3.00 -7.23 -14.36
C PHE A 94 2.77 -8.20 -15.51
N ASP A 95 2.93 -7.77 -16.78
CA ASP A 95 2.77 -8.64 -17.96
C ASP A 95 3.80 -9.77 -17.96
N ARG A 96 5.00 -9.52 -17.45
CA ARG A 96 6.11 -10.47 -17.48
C ARG A 96 6.06 -11.49 -16.34
N PHE A 97 5.74 -11.06 -15.14
CA PHE A 97 5.81 -11.88 -13.93
C PHE A 97 4.44 -12.17 -13.31
N GLY A 98 3.40 -11.47 -13.72
CA GLY A 98 2.03 -11.78 -13.37
C GLY A 98 1.58 -13.06 -14.05
N GLY A 99 0.80 -13.86 -13.34
CA GLY A 99 0.24 -15.12 -13.84
C GLY A 99 -1.03 -15.47 -13.08
N GLN A 100 -1.61 -16.60 -13.41
CA GLN A 100 -2.88 -17.03 -12.79
C GLN A 100 -2.78 -17.16 -11.25
N ASP A 101 -1.60 -17.51 -10.75
CA ASP A 101 -1.34 -17.75 -9.32
C ASP A 101 -0.53 -16.61 -8.67
N THR A 102 -0.24 -15.52 -9.39
CA THR A 102 0.49 -14.36 -8.88
C THR A 102 -0.49 -13.26 -8.49
N LEU A 103 -0.51 -12.88 -7.21
CA LEU A 103 -1.30 -11.75 -6.73
C LEU A 103 -0.65 -10.42 -7.14
N ILE A 104 -1.36 -9.58 -7.89
CA ILE A 104 -0.95 -8.19 -8.18
C ILE A 104 -1.66 -7.25 -7.20
N TYR A 105 -0.88 -6.66 -6.29
CA TYR A 105 -1.35 -5.80 -5.20
C TYR A 105 -0.80 -4.39 -5.40
N VAL A 106 -1.68 -3.40 -5.60
CA VAL A 106 -1.30 -2.02 -5.92
C VAL A 106 -1.74 -1.08 -4.81
N ASP A 107 -0.76 -0.43 -4.17
CA ASP A 107 -0.95 0.74 -3.34
C ASP A 107 -0.58 1.98 -4.18
N PRO A 108 -1.52 2.88 -4.50
CA PRO A 108 -1.24 4.00 -5.39
C PRO A 108 -0.32 5.08 -4.79
N ALA A 109 -0.22 5.20 -3.47
CA ALA A 109 0.72 6.03 -2.70
C ALA A 109 1.04 7.41 -3.31
N MET A 110 0.02 8.23 -3.62
CA MET A 110 0.19 9.49 -4.37
C MET A 110 -0.50 10.71 -3.75
N ALA A 111 -1.37 10.52 -2.77
CA ALA A 111 -2.17 11.60 -2.21
C ALA A 111 -2.64 11.30 -0.78
N ASP A 112 -2.90 12.34 0.00
CA ASP A 112 -3.51 12.23 1.32
C ASP A 112 -4.22 13.55 1.69
N ASN A 113 -5.24 13.49 2.56
CA ASN A 113 -5.98 14.65 3.08
C ASN A 113 -6.47 15.62 1.99
N GLY A 114 -6.95 15.11 0.87
CA GLY A 114 -7.48 15.90 -0.24
C GLY A 114 -6.42 16.53 -1.15
N VAL A 115 -5.12 16.20 -0.96
CA VAL A 115 -4.01 16.82 -1.67
C VAL A 115 -3.08 15.76 -2.27
N LEU A 116 -2.70 15.95 -3.54
CA LEU A 116 -1.65 15.15 -4.18
C LEU A 116 -0.28 15.46 -3.55
N TYR A 117 0.58 14.46 -3.46
CA TYR A 117 1.97 14.66 -3.02
C TYR A 117 2.73 15.56 -3.99
N THR A 118 3.77 16.21 -3.48
CA THR A 118 4.59 17.14 -4.26
C THR A 118 5.10 16.49 -5.55
N GLY A 119 4.82 17.13 -6.67
CA GLY A 119 5.26 16.70 -8.01
C GLY A 119 4.21 15.86 -8.77
N PHE A 120 3.12 15.44 -8.14
CA PHE A 120 2.04 14.73 -8.83
C PHE A 120 0.95 15.67 -9.34
N THR A 121 0.26 15.23 -10.39
CA THR A 121 -0.83 15.95 -11.05
C THR A 121 -2.08 15.05 -11.16
N PRO A 122 -3.27 15.63 -11.41
CA PRO A 122 -4.46 14.82 -11.67
C PRO A 122 -4.30 13.85 -12.86
N GLU A 123 -3.48 14.20 -13.86
CA GLU A 123 -3.17 13.32 -14.99
C GLU A 123 -2.35 12.11 -14.52
N PHE A 124 -1.43 12.30 -13.56
CA PHE A 124 -0.68 11.20 -12.95
C PHE A 124 -1.62 10.24 -12.21
N ALA A 125 -2.57 10.75 -11.45
CA ALA A 125 -3.55 9.93 -10.74
C ALA A 125 -4.41 9.08 -11.71
N LYS A 126 -4.82 9.66 -12.85
CA LYS A 126 -5.53 8.92 -13.90
C LYS A 126 -4.66 7.84 -14.55
N GLU A 127 -3.38 8.11 -14.75
CA GLU A 127 -2.44 7.13 -15.30
C GLU A 127 -2.20 5.97 -14.32
N MET A 128 -2.06 6.29 -13.02
CA MET A 128 -1.97 5.28 -11.94
C MET A 128 -3.18 4.35 -11.96
N GLY A 129 -4.38 4.88 -12.20
CA GLY A 129 -5.62 4.09 -12.34
C GLY A 129 -5.56 3.04 -13.44
N LYS A 130 -4.70 3.19 -14.47
CA LYS A 130 -4.54 2.17 -15.52
C LYS A 130 -3.86 0.89 -15.03
N LEU A 131 -3.05 0.95 -13.97
CA LEU A 131 -2.49 -0.26 -13.35
C LEU A 131 -3.59 -1.16 -12.76
N PHE A 132 -4.72 -0.57 -12.39
CA PHE A 132 -5.82 -1.30 -11.77
C PHE A 132 -6.46 -2.32 -12.71
N GLY A 133 -6.44 -2.07 -14.02
CA GLY A 133 -6.89 -3.05 -15.01
C GLY A 133 -6.08 -4.36 -15.02
N LYS A 134 -4.94 -4.40 -14.33
CA LYS A 134 -4.08 -5.57 -14.20
C LYS A 134 -3.97 -6.05 -12.74
N ALA A 135 -4.51 -5.29 -11.79
CA ALA A 135 -4.41 -5.59 -10.38
C ALA A 135 -5.48 -6.58 -9.92
N ASP A 136 -5.10 -7.46 -9.00
CA ASP A 136 -6.05 -8.27 -8.25
C ASP A 136 -6.63 -7.46 -7.09
N VAL A 137 -5.77 -6.74 -6.35
CA VAL A 137 -6.16 -5.93 -5.19
C VAL A 137 -5.56 -4.54 -5.32
N ILE A 138 -6.37 -3.52 -5.05
CA ILE A 138 -5.92 -2.14 -4.92
C ILE A 138 -6.27 -1.59 -3.53
N VAL A 139 -5.42 -0.72 -2.96
CA VAL A 139 -5.61 -0.24 -1.59
C VAL A 139 -5.50 1.30 -1.45
N PRO A 140 -6.24 2.07 -2.26
CA PRO A 140 -6.24 3.52 -2.11
C PRO A 140 -6.83 3.98 -0.77
N ASN A 141 -6.39 5.16 -0.31
CA ASN A 141 -7.16 5.96 0.63
C ASN A 141 -8.27 6.75 -0.10
N LEU A 142 -9.13 7.44 0.66
CA LEU A 142 -10.26 8.18 0.09
C LEU A 142 -9.81 9.32 -0.86
N THR A 143 -8.69 9.97 -0.57
CA THR A 143 -8.12 11.02 -1.42
C THR A 143 -7.68 10.47 -2.77
N GLU A 144 -6.92 9.40 -2.75
CA GLU A 144 -6.44 8.71 -3.95
C GLU A 144 -7.59 8.22 -4.81
N ALA A 145 -8.57 7.57 -4.18
CA ALA A 145 -9.79 7.12 -4.86
C ALA A 145 -10.50 8.29 -5.56
N SER A 146 -10.63 9.43 -4.89
CA SER A 146 -11.28 10.62 -5.46
C SER A 146 -10.54 11.14 -6.69
N PHE A 147 -9.20 11.26 -6.62
CA PHE A 147 -8.42 11.72 -7.77
C PHE A 147 -8.47 10.74 -8.96
N MET A 148 -8.39 9.44 -8.70
CA MET A 148 -8.43 8.42 -9.75
C MET A 148 -9.78 8.33 -10.44
N LEU A 149 -10.87 8.48 -9.69
CA LEU A 149 -12.23 8.45 -10.23
C LEU A 149 -12.67 9.82 -10.79
N GLY A 150 -11.95 10.90 -10.45
CA GLY A 150 -12.32 12.26 -10.85
C GLY A 150 -13.57 12.77 -10.14
N VAL A 151 -13.79 12.34 -8.89
CA VAL A 151 -14.88 12.81 -8.01
C VAL A 151 -14.34 13.73 -6.94
N ASP A 152 -15.21 14.55 -6.35
CA ASP A 152 -14.83 15.48 -5.29
C ASP A 152 -14.40 14.70 -4.02
N TYR A 153 -13.33 15.17 -3.37
CA TYR A 153 -12.93 14.68 -2.06
C TYR A 153 -13.85 15.26 -0.98
N VAL A 154 -14.55 14.39 -0.27
CA VAL A 154 -15.59 14.77 0.70
C VAL A 154 -15.11 14.81 2.16
N GLY A 155 -13.81 14.59 2.40
CA GLY A 155 -13.28 14.54 3.78
C GLY A 155 -13.89 13.40 4.59
N GLU A 156 -14.50 13.76 5.73
CA GLU A 156 -15.21 12.80 6.61
C GLU A 156 -16.75 12.87 6.41
N ASP A 157 -17.24 13.65 5.45
CA ASP A 157 -18.68 13.83 5.19
C ASP A 157 -19.20 12.78 4.19
N TYR A 158 -19.32 11.55 4.66
CA TYR A 158 -19.84 10.42 3.88
C TYR A 158 -20.53 9.38 4.76
N ASP A 159 -21.37 8.56 4.13
CA ASP A 159 -21.99 7.39 4.73
C ASP A 159 -21.46 6.07 4.12
N GLU A 160 -21.94 4.95 4.64
CA GLU A 160 -21.56 3.63 4.13
C GLU A 160 -21.99 3.43 2.67
N ALA A 161 -23.13 4.00 2.26
CA ALA A 161 -23.62 3.88 0.89
C ALA A 161 -22.68 4.55 -0.11
N TYR A 162 -22.15 5.73 0.23
CA TYR A 162 -21.12 6.42 -0.56
C TYR A 162 -19.84 5.59 -0.71
N ILE A 163 -19.34 5.03 0.38
CA ILE A 163 -18.12 4.19 0.34
C ILE A 163 -18.34 2.92 -0.48
N ARG A 164 -19.52 2.29 -0.38
CA ARG A 164 -19.86 1.11 -1.21
C ARG A 164 -19.92 1.46 -2.70
N ASP A 165 -20.46 2.61 -3.05
CA ASP A 165 -20.51 3.07 -4.43
C ASP A 165 -19.10 3.39 -4.96
N LEU A 166 -18.27 4.07 -4.16
CA LEU A 166 -16.88 4.37 -4.51
C LEU A 166 -16.05 3.10 -4.76
N LEU A 167 -16.20 2.08 -3.91
CA LEU A 167 -15.55 0.78 -4.07
C LEU A 167 -15.97 0.08 -5.38
N LYS A 168 -17.26 0.16 -5.74
CA LYS A 168 -17.75 -0.37 -7.02
C LYS A 168 -17.19 0.40 -8.22
N GLN A 169 -17.12 1.71 -8.13
CA GLN A 169 -16.51 2.53 -9.18
C GLN A 169 -15.01 2.19 -9.35
N LEU A 170 -14.27 1.99 -8.25
CA LEU A 170 -12.87 1.57 -8.28
C LEU A 170 -12.68 0.23 -8.99
N THR A 171 -13.52 -0.78 -8.66
CA THR A 171 -13.44 -2.06 -9.38
C THR A 171 -13.87 -1.93 -10.85
N GLY A 172 -14.67 -0.93 -11.18
CA GLY A 172 -14.99 -0.55 -12.56
C GLY A 172 -13.78 -0.10 -13.39
N LEU A 173 -12.65 0.27 -12.76
CA LEU A 173 -11.38 0.54 -13.43
C LEU A 173 -10.65 -0.74 -13.85
N GLY A 174 -11.11 -1.93 -13.39
CA GLY A 174 -10.68 -3.24 -13.87
C GLY A 174 -10.04 -4.16 -12.83
N CYS A 175 -9.79 -3.72 -11.60
CA CYS A 175 -9.29 -4.59 -10.52
C CYS A 175 -10.36 -5.56 -10.02
N LYS A 176 -9.94 -6.69 -9.44
CA LYS A 176 -10.87 -7.69 -8.88
C LYS A 176 -11.41 -7.26 -7.51
N THR A 177 -10.56 -6.66 -6.69
CA THR A 177 -10.87 -6.24 -5.32
C THR A 177 -10.37 -4.82 -5.09
N ALA A 178 -11.23 -3.95 -4.61
CA ALA A 178 -10.85 -2.63 -4.13
C ALA A 178 -10.96 -2.57 -2.60
N VAL A 179 -9.95 -1.98 -1.95
CA VAL A 179 -9.90 -1.74 -0.50
C VAL A 179 -9.76 -0.24 -0.29
N LEU A 180 -10.72 0.42 0.34
CA LEU A 180 -10.59 1.78 0.82
C LEU A 180 -10.05 1.79 2.24
N THR A 181 -8.91 2.47 2.45
CA THR A 181 -8.26 2.63 3.75
C THR A 181 -8.65 3.96 4.39
N GLY A 182 -8.52 4.05 5.72
CA GLY A 182 -8.84 5.27 6.45
C GLY A 182 -10.34 5.58 6.55
N VAL A 183 -11.20 4.59 6.34
CA VAL A 183 -12.67 4.73 6.41
C VAL A 183 -13.14 4.78 7.86
N SER A 184 -14.14 5.61 8.13
CA SER A 184 -14.75 5.76 9.45
C SER A 184 -16.26 6.00 9.29
N PHE A 185 -17.10 5.23 10.00
CA PHE A 185 -18.55 5.42 10.02
C PHE A 185 -19.09 5.86 11.39
N ALA A 186 -18.22 5.91 12.39
CA ALA A 186 -18.59 6.35 13.74
C ALA A 186 -17.43 7.13 14.38
N PRO A 187 -17.73 8.10 15.24
CA PRO A 187 -16.69 8.82 15.99
C PRO A 187 -15.79 7.87 16.76
N GLY A 188 -14.47 8.11 16.72
CA GLY A 188 -13.49 7.31 17.46
C GLY A 188 -13.18 5.94 16.81
N GLN A 189 -13.64 5.67 15.60
CA GLN A 189 -13.31 4.48 14.84
C GLN A 189 -12.63 4.83 13.52
N ILE A 190 -11.75 3.96 13.05
CA ILE A 190 -11.12 4.01 11.74
C ILE A 190 -10.81 2.58 11.28
N GLY A 191 -10.82 2.36 9.99
CA GLY A 191 -10.50 1.03 9.47
C GLY A 191 -10.41 1.00 7.96
N ALA A 192 -10.78 -0.13 7.41
CA ALA A 192 -10.82 -0.35 5.97
C ALA A 192 -12.10 -1.08 5.57
N MET A 193 -12.56 -0.79 4.37
CA MET A 193 -13.66 -1.50 3.72
C MET A 193 -13.24 -1.94 2.34
N ALA A 194 -13.59 -3.17 1.98
CA ALA A 194 -13.27 -3.78 0.70
C ALA A 194 -14.50 -4.28 -0.03
N TYR A 195 -14.41 -4.33 -1.34
CA TYR A 195 -15.39 -4.94 -2.24
C TYR A 195 -14.69 -5.88 -3.21
N ASP A 196 -15.16 -7.11 -3.28
CA ASP A 196 -14.75 -8.12 -4.25
C ASP A 196 -15.80 -8.20 -5.37
N ALA A 197 -15.42 -7.80 -6.58
CA ALA A 197 -16.33 -7.74 -7.71
C ALA A 197 -16.69 -9.14 -8.25
N ALA A 198 -15.85 -10.15 -8.04
CA ALA A 198 -16.10 -11.50 -8.53
C ALA A 198 -17.20 -12.21 -7.71
N THR A 199 -17.28 -11.91 -6.42
CA THR A 199 -18.25 -12.52 -5.49
C THR A 199 -19.40 -11.58 -5.13
N ASP A 200 -19.35 -10.31 -5.52
CA ASP A 200 -20.25 -9.22 -5.11
C ASP A 200 -20.37 -9.12 -3.58
N THR A 201 -19.24 -9.25 -2.87
CA THR A 201 -19.21 -9.25 -1.41
C THR A 201 -18.38 -8.10 -0.86
N TYR A 202 -18.75 -7.66 0.34
CA TYR A 202 -18.01 -6.65 1.09
C TYR A 202 -17.35 -7.28 2.32
N ALA A 203 -16.15 -6.81 2.64
CA ALA A 203 -15.47 -7.08 3.90
C ALA A 203 -15.08 -5.75 4.53
N SER A 204 -15.14 -5.65 5.84
CA SER A 204 -14.70 -4.46 6.55
C SER A 204 -14.17 -4.81 7.92
N TYR A 205 -13.22 -4.01 8.40
CA TYR A 205 -12.75 -4.09 9.77
C TYR A 205 -12.41 -2.69 10.28
N PHE A 206 -12.87 -2.38 11.48
CA PHE A 206 -12.68 -1.08 12.14
C PHE A 206 -12.12 -1.29 13.53
N ASN A 207 -11.28 -0.34 13.98
CA ASN A 207 -10.74 -0.29 15.32
C ASN A 207 -10.71 1.15 15.82
N GLU A 208 -10.14 1.42 16.97
CA GLU A 208 -10.03 2.74 17.58
C GLU A 208 -9.26 3.72 16.67
N LYS A 209 -9.80 4.94 16.52
CA LYS A 209 -9.11 6.08 15.89
C LYS A 209 -8.37 6.87 16.95
N LEU A 210 -7.06 6.81 16.95
CA LEU A 210 -6.23 7.64 17.81
C LEU A 210 -6.15 9.08 17.27
N PRO A 211 -6.10 10.11 18.14
CA PRO A 211 -6.13 11.52 17.72
C PRO A 211 -4.77 12.02 17.22
N VAL A 212 -4.05 11.19 16.48
CA VAL A 212 -2.72 11.46 15.91
C VAL A 212 -2.62 10.87 14.51
N SER A 213 -1.77 11.48 13.71
CA SER A 213 -1.44 11.00 12.35
C SER A 213 0.08 10.93 12.20
N PHE A 214 0.55 9.88 11.54
CA PHE A 214 1.96 9.66 11.25
C PHE A 214 2.15 9.31 9.78
N HIS A 215 3.31 9.68 9.24
CA HIS A 215 3.74 9.22 7.92
C HIS A 215 4.00 7.70 7.91
N GLY A 216 3.80 7.05 6.76
CA GLY A 216 4.12 5.64 6.56
C GLY A 216 3.07 4.64 7.08
N THR A 217 1.96 5.09 7.68
CA THR A 217 0.89 4.19 8.13
C THR A 217 0.21 3.45 6.97
N GLY A 218 0.13 4.05 5.79
CA GLY A 218 -0.32 3.39 4.56
C GLY A 218 0.58 2.22 4.19
N ASP A 219 1.90 2.45 4.15
CA ASP A 219 2.89 1.40 3.86
C ASP A 219 2.86 0.26 4.89
N VAL A 220 2.67 0.59 6.18
CA VAL A 220 2.50 -0.41 7.25
C VAL A 220 1.26 -1.25 7.00
N PHE A 221 0.11 -0.61 6.72
CA PHE A 221 -1.15 -1.29 6.42
C PHE A 221 -1.01 -2.21 5.20
N ALA A 222 -0.54 -1.66 4.07
CA ALA A 222 -0.44 -2.39 2.82
C ALA A 222 0.53 -3.58 2.93
N SER A 223 1.68 -3.40 3.60
CA SER A 223 2.67 -4.45 3.84
C SER A 223 2.12 -5.58 4.72
N ALA A 224 1.42 -5.25 5.81
CA ALA A 224 0.80 -6.24 6.68
C ALA A 224 -0.35 -6.97 5.95
N CYS A 225 -1.14 -6.26 5.15
CA CYS A 225 -2.23 -6.83 4.37
C CYS A 225 -1.72 -7.85 3.33
N VAL A 226 -0.76 -7.46 2.48
CA VAL A 226 -0.20 -8.38 1.48
C VAL A 226 0.51 -9.57 2.14
N GLY A 227 1.23 -9.34 3.25
CA GLY A 227 1.86 -10.40 4.03
C GLY A 227 0.84 -11.39 4.61
N ALA A 228 -0.32 -10.92 5.08
CA ALA A 228 -1.40 -11.75 5.58
C ALA A 228 -2.06 -12.59 4.48
N LEU A 229 -2.31 -12.00 3.30
CA LEU A 229 -2.80 -12.71 2.11
C LEU A 229 -1.82 -13.83 1.69
N MET A 230 -0.51 -13.55 1.70
CA MET A 230 0.52 -14.56 1.40
C MET A 230 0.60 -15.68 2.44
N ASN A 231 0.14 -15.43 3.66
CA ASN A 231 -0.01 -16.45 4.71
C ASN A 231 -1.38 -17.16 4.68
N GLY A 232 -2.15 -17.00 3.60
CA GLY A 232 -3.41 -17.72 3.37
C GLY A 232 -4.59 -17.18 4.17
N LYS A 233 -4.50 -15.96 4.71
CA LYS A 233 -5.66 -15.31 5.28
C LYS A 233 -6.60 -14.87 4.16
N ASP A 234 -7.90 -14.96 4.42
CA ASP A 234 -8.91 -14.35 3.56
C ASP A 234 -8.86 -12.83 3.66
N LEU A 235 -9.59 -12.13 2.80
CA LEU A 235 -9.60 -10.68 2.76
C LEU A 235 -9.97 -10.06 4.13
N ALA A 236 -11.00 -10.58 4.80
CA ALA A 236 -11.43 -10.07 6.10
C ALA A 236 -10.36 -10.24 7.18
N GLY A 237 -9.69 -11.39 7.22
CA GLY A 237 -8.57 -11.66 8.10
C GLY A 237 -7.35 -10.79 7.80
N ALA A 238 -7.07 -10.53 6.53
CA ALA A 238 -5.98 -9.64 6.12
C ALA A 238 -6.25 -8.18 6.53
N LEU A 239 -7.47 -7.68 6.31
CA LEU A 239 -7.87 -6.33 6.78
C LEU A 239 -7.74 -6.20 8.30
N LYS A 240 -8.22 -7.21 9.05
CA LYS A 240 -8.10 -7.22 10.51
C LYS A 240 -6.65 -7.11 10.96
N ILE A 241 -5.76 -7.95 10.42
CA ILE A 241 -4.33 -7.93 10.77
C ILE A 241 -3.71 -6.58 10.42
N ALA A 242 -3.99 -6.04 9.24
CA ALA A 242 -3.43 -4.78 8.79
C ALA A 242 -3.88 -3.59 9.64
N VAL A 243 -5.17 -3.49 9.96
CA VAL A 243 -5.72 -2.42 10.82
C VAL A 243 -5.18 -2.53 12.24
N ASP A 244 -5.22 -3.73 12.84
CA ASP A 244 -4.76 -3.94 14.22
C ASP A 244 -3.26 -3.66 14.35
N TYR A 245 -2.45 -4.10 13.40
CA TYR A 245 -1.02 -3.85 13.39
C TYR A 245 -0.68 -2.36 13.21
N THR A 246 -1.37 -1.68 12.30
CA THR A 246 -1.18 -0.24 12.11
C THR A 246 -1.53 0.54 13.37
N LEU A 247 -2.63 0.19 14.02
CA LEU A 247 -3.03 0.80 15.29
C LEU A 247 -1.97 0.56 16.38
N GLU A 248 -1.46 -0.66 16.50
CA GLU A 248 -0.40 -0.97 17.47
C GLU A 248 0.88 -0.19 17.21
N CYS A 249 1.29 -0.04 15.94
CA CYS A 249 2.44 0.80 15.59
C CYS A 249 2.24 2.26 16.04
N ILE A 250 1.03 2.80 15.91
CA ILE A 250 0.69 4.15 16.37
C ILE A 250 0.75 4.21 17.92
N ARG A 251 0.21 3.21 18.63
CA ARG A 251 0.26 3.14 20.11
C ARG A 251 1.69 3.07 20.63
N GLU A 252 2.52 2.19 20.06
CA GLU A 252 3.93 2.08 20.40
C GLU A 252 4.67 3.41 20.19
N THR A 253 4.32 4.15 19.11
CA THR A 253 4.91 5.46 18.86
C THR A 253 4.47 6.50 19.88
N GLN A 254 3.18 6.54 20.25
CA GLN A 254 2.65 7.48 21.25
C GLN A 254 3.22 7.23 22.65
N ASN A 255 3.50 5.98 22.99
CA ASN A 255 4.03 5.58 24.30
C ASN A 255 5.55 5.76 24.41
N ASP A 256 6.25 6.01 23.30
CA ASP A 256 7.69 6.24 23.27
C ASP A 256 8.02 7.73 23.43
N PRO A 257 8.60 8.17 24.57
CA PRO A 257 8.98 9.57 24.76
C PRO A 257 10.07 10.05 23.78
N ASP A 258 10.83 9.13 23.18
CA ASP A 258 11.87 9.40 22.19
C ASP A 258 11.41 9.15 20.75
N ALA A 259 10.10 8.98 20.55
CA ALA A 259 9.52 8.72 19.22
C ALA A 259 9.92 9.76 18.18
N ARG A 260 10.15 9.28 16.97
CA ARG A 260 10.51 10.14 15.85
C ARG A 260 9.25 10.64 15.15
N TRP A 261 9.23 11.91 14.80
CA TRP A 261 8.07 12.54 14.12
C TRP A 261 7.84 12.01 12.70
N TYR A 262 8.86 11.42 12.08
CA TYR A 262 8.86 11.04 10.66
C TYR A 262 8.28 9.65 10.36
N GLY A 263 7.68 8.98 11.30
CA GLY A 263 7.01 7.70 11.08
C GLY A 263 6.68 6.95 12.37
N VAL A 264 6.06 5.79 12.24
CA VAL A 264 5.62 4.96 13.38
C VAL A 264 6.68 3.94 13.82
N ASN A 265 6.66 3.56 15.10
CA ASN A 265 7.53 2.54 15.68
C ASN A 265 7.02 1.12 15.33
N PHE A 266 6.96 0.81 14.03
CA PHE A 266 6.47 -0.48 13.55
C PHE A 266 7.32 -1.66 14.01
N GLU A 267 8.60 -1.43 14.26
CA GLU A 267 9.56 -2.44 14.71
C GLU A 267 9.17 -3.04 16.08
N SER A 268 8.72 -2.19 17.01
CA SER A 268 8.27 -2.62 18.34
C SER A 268 7.00 -3.47 18.28
N ALA A 269 6.15 -3.24 17.28
CA ALA A 269 4.89 -3.95 17.09
C ALA A 269 5.04 -5.29 16.30
N ILE A 270 6.21 -5.59 15.72
CA ILE A 270 6.46 -6.85 14.96
C ILE A 270 6.09 -8.12 15.75
N PRO A 271 6.37 -8.24 17.07
CA PRO A 271 5.96 -9.43 17.82
C PRO A 271 4.46 -9.68 17.78
N MET A 272 3.63 -8.63 17.88
CA MET A 272 2.18 -8.72 17.77
C MET A 272 1.77 -9.18 16.35
N LEU A 273 2.38 -8.64 15.30
CA LEU A 273 2.13 -9.04 13.92
C LEU A 273 2.41 -10.55 13.69
N VAL A 274 3.56 -11.04 14.17
CA VAL A 274 3.92 -12.46 14.05
C VAL A 274 2.94 -13.35 14.83
N HIS A 275 2.57 -12.93 16.05
CA HIS A 275 1.58 -13.64 16.85
C HIS A 275 0.19 -13.71 16.17
N SER A 276 -0.23 -12.67 15.46
CA SER A 276 -1.50 -12.61 14.74
C SER A 276 -1.62 -13.65 13.62
N LEU A 277 -0.50 -14.18 13.15
CA LEU A 277 -0.43 -15.28 12.17
C LEU A 277 -0.54 -16.67 12.82
N GLY A 278 -0.56 -16.75 14.17
CA GLY A 278 -0.56 -18.00 14.92
C GLY A 278 0.83 -18.62 15.10
N ARG A 279 1.86 -17.79 15.10
CA ARG A 279 3.28 -18.18 15.23
C ARG A 279 3.89 -17.67 16.53
#